data_cccfb710cb21a2269826396b61877d43
#
_entry.id   cccfb710cb21a2269826396b61877d43
#
_cell.length_a   1.000
_cell.length_b   1.000
_cell.length_c   1.000
_cell.angle_alpha   90.00
_cell.angle_beta   90.00
_cell.angle_gamma   90.00
#
_symmetry.space_group_name_H-M   'P 1'
#
loop_
_entity.id
_entity.type
_entity.pdbx_description
1 polymer ?
#
loop_
_entity_poly.entity_id
_entity_poly.type
_entity_poly.pdbx_seq_one_letter_code
_entity_poly.pdbx_strand_id
1 'polypeptide(L)'
;MTWEKENLDRELVKEVARRYNLDLLTATILVRRGVTESSEVLFYLEDDLQYSHNPFLFEEMEDVVERLLQAAEEGEKVLVFGDRDVDGITSTAVMVETLRELGLDPEWRVPMGDDSYGLSVELIEDFASRDGTLIVAVDCGTTNVAEITRGEELGVDTIVIDHHNPQEELPPATAIINPKVGDGGYPFHGLCACGVTSKVRTALAFATTDLFREQVCLLNLRPGNETVIVDAIKLENLIEVDRISEALVPDLGDLEHSRLADFLLGQKLLVYDAPGQERLFRTVFGSKVEIHLFDLAPEIWDAFPVLRNKTLLQMRDSSRLAKYTEGELSEVDTLAQLYRAFVMRRFPQIKEAYRSVADLVAIGTLADM
;
A
#
# COMPACT_ATOMS: atom_id res chain seq x y z
N MET A 1 18.25 2.85 41.47
CA MET A 1 17.43 2.40 40.33
C MET A 1 17.27 0.91 40.47
N THR A 2 16.05 0.45 40.66
CA THR A 2 15.73 -0.99 40.67
C THR A 2 15.27 -1.37 39.27
N TRP A 3 15.94 -2.32 38.66
CA TRP A 3 15.49 -2.86 37.35
C TRP A 3 14.38 -3.86 37.60
N GLU A 4 13.16 -3.55 37.20
CA GLU A 4 12.08 -4.51 37.18
C GLU A 4 12.09 -5.25 35.85
N LYS A 5 12.17 -6.57 35.92
CA LYS A 5 12.05 -7.44 34.76
C LYS A 5 10.61 -7.93 34.68
N GLU A 6 9.91 -7.54 33.63
CA GLU A 6 8.60 -8.10 33.34
C GLU A 6 8.65 -9.62 33.24
N ASN A 7 7.68 -10.28 33.87
CA ASN A 7 7.51 -11.71 33.74
C ASN A 7 6.89 -12.01 32.38
N LEU A 8 7.68 -12.62 31.52
CA LEU A 8 7.19 -13.10 30.23
C LEU A 8 6.58 -14.49 30.37
N ASP A 9 5.51 -14.72 29.62
CA ASP A 9 4.97 -16.06 29.40
C ASP A 9 5.96 -16.90 28.61
N ARG A 10 6.63 -17.83 29.29
CA ARG A 10 7.65 -18.71 28.68
C ARG A 10 7.05 -19.68 27.68
N GLU A 11 5.80 -20.10 27.85
CA GLU A 11 5.15 -21.03 26.92
C GLU A 11 4.78 -20.29 25.63
N LEU A 12 4.28 -19.05 25.72
CA LEU A 12 4.06 -18.20 24.54
C LEU A 12 5.36 -17.94 23.76
N VAL A 13 6.48 -17.67 24.44
CA VAL A 13 7.80 -17.51 23.78
C VAL A 13 8.19 -18.77 23.03
N LYS A 14 8.00 -19.96 23.62
CA LYS A 14 8.30 -21.24 22.97
C LYS A 14 7.37 -21.52 21.78
N GLU A 15 6.10 -21.15 21.90
CA GLU A 15 5.11 -21.29 20.84
C GLU A 15 5.49 -20.42 19.63
N VAL A 16 5.77 -19.12 19.84
CA VAL A 16 6.22 -18.19 18.81
C VAL A 16 7.53 -18.67 18.17
N ALA A 17 8.51 -19.11 18.98
CA ALA A 17 9.76 -19.64 18.48
C ALA A 17 9.55 -20.85 17.56
N ARG A 18 8.69 -21.79 17.95
CA ARG A 18 8.38 -22.99 17.17
C ARG A 18 7.57 -22.68 15.91
N ARG A 19 6.52 -21.86 16.02
CA ARG A 19 5.63 -21.52 14.91
C ARG A 19 6.37 -20.85 13.75
N TYR A 20 7.26 -19.90 14.06
CA TYR A 20 7.98 -19.11 13.06
C TYR A 20 9.42 -19.57 12.83
N ASN A 21 9.84 -20.68 13.47
CA ASN A 21 11.20 -21.21 13.42
C ASN A 21 12.28 -20.19 13.82
N LEU A 22 12.08 -19.56 14.98
CA LEU A 22 12.96 -18.53 15.54
C LEU A 22 13.80 -19.09 16.69
N ASP A 23 14.94 -18.42 16.93
CA ASP A 23 15.64 -18.60 18.19
C ASP A 23 14.86 -17.96 19.36
N LEU A 24 15.15 -18.43 20.60
CA LEU A 24 14.41 -17.98 21.78
C LEU A 24 14.60 -16.49 22.10
N LEU A 25 15.72 -15.88 21.68
CA LEU A 25 15.98 -14.47 21.93
C LEU A 25 15.06 -13.61 21.05
N THR A 26 15.03 -13.89 19.76
CA THR A 26 14.14 -13.21 18.81
C THR A 26 12.67 -13.37 19.20
N ALA A 27 12.23 -14.59 19.53
CA ALA A 27 10.86 -14.83 20.00
C ALA A 27 10.57 -14.06 21.31
N THR A 28 11.55 -13.97 22.23
CA THR A 28 11.41 -13.19 23.47
C THR A 28 11.22 -11.70 23.18
N ILE A 29 11.95 -11.17 22.21
CA ILE A 29 11.83 -9.74 21.82
C ILE A 29 10.45 -9.47 21.24
N LEU A 30 9.96 -10.31 20.34
CA LEU A 30 8.63 -10.17 19.74
C LEU A 30 7.53 -10.22 20.81
N VAL A 31 7.54 -11.23 21.67
CA VAL A 31 6.54 -11.36 22.76
C VAL A 31 6.58 -10.16 23.70
N ARG A 32 7.77 -9.62 24.04
CA ARG A 32 7.91 -8.41 24.86
C ARG A 32 7.30 -7.18 24.23
N ARG A 33 7.34 -7.08 22.90
CA ARG A 33 6.75 -5.99 22.13
C ARG A 33 5.26 -6.18 21.86
N GLY A 34 4.67 -7.28 22.33
CA GLY A 34 3.27 -7.63 22.05
C GLY A 34 3.04 -8.11 20.61
N VAL A 35 4.11 -8.32 19.82
CA VAL A 35 4.04 -8.78 18.42
C VAL A 35 3.89 -10.29 18.42
N THR A 36 2.66 -10.77 18.49
CA THR A 36 2.34 -12.21 18.57
C THR A 36 1.40 -12.68 17.47
N GLU A 37 0.60 -11.77 16.93
CA GLU A 37 -0.30 -12.05 15.82
C GLU A 37 0.48 -12.32 14.53
N SER A 38 0.02 -13.30 13.76
CA SER A 38 0.72 -13.76 12.55
C SER A 38 0.94 -12.66 11.53
N SER A 39 -0.05 -11.80 11.34
CA SER A 39 0.02 -10.66 10.42
C SER A 39 1.08 -9.64 10.83
N GLU A 40 1.24 -9.40 12.14
CA GLU A 40 2.25 -8.48 12.65
C GLU A 40 3.66 -9.08 12.58
N VAL A 41 3.80 -10.37 12.99
CA VAL A 41 5.08 -11.10 12.95
C VAL A 41 5.68 -11.12 11.54
N LEU A 42 4.84 -11.19 10.50
CA LEU A 42 5.24 -11.10 9.09
C LEU A 42 6.13 -9.87 8.84
N PHE A 43 5.69 -8.68 9.26
CA PHE A 43 6.40 -7.43 9.00
C PHE A 43 7.74 -7.32 9.73
N TYR A 44 7.92 -8.05 10.83
CA TYR A 44 9.18 -8.08 11.57
C TYR A 44 10.18 -9.11 11.05
N LEU A 45 9.72 -10.15 10.37
CA LEU A 45 10.57 -11.28 9.97
C LEU A 45 10.87 -11.34 8.47
N GLU A 46 10.02 -10.73 7.64
CA GLU A 46 10.21 -10.75 6.19
C GLU A 46 10.70 -9.36 5.72
N ASP A 47 11.80 -9.36 5.01
CA ASP A 47 12.48 -8.14 4.53
C ASP A 47 12.08 -7.75 3.10
N ASP A 48 11.13 -8.45 2.48
CA ASP A 48 10.66 -8.10 1.13
C ASP A 48 9.58 -7.02 1.17
N LEU A 49 9.82 -5.92 0.47
CA LEU A 49 8.91 -4.77 0.37
C LEU A 49 7.51 -5.11 -0.15
N GLN A 50 7.33 -6.27 -0.81
CA GLN A 50 6.00 -6.74 -1.19
C GLN A 50 5.07 -6.98 0.02
N TYR A 51 5.63 -7.17 1.22
CA TYR A 51 4.88 -7.33 2.47
C TYR A 51 4.68 -6.00 3.21
N SER A 52 5.30 -4.92 2.75
CA SER A 52 5.03 -3.59 3.28
C SER A 52 3.58 -3.18 2.95
N HIS A 53 2.93 -2.47 3.87
CA HIS A 53 1.61 -1.92 3.61
C HIS A 53 1.59 -1.07 2.34
N ASN A 54 0.59 -1.30 1.50
CA ASN A 54 0.43 -0.59 0.24
C ASN A 54 0.21 0.91 0.49
N PRO A 55 0.86 1.81 -0.24
CA PRO A 55 0.66 3.25 -0.07
C PRO A 55 -0.77 3.71 -0.33
N PHE A 56 -1.49 3.08 -1.24
CA PHE A 56 -2.87 3.41 -1.56
C PHE A 56 -3.89 2.98 -0.47
N LEU A 57 -3.43 2.44 0.66
CA LEU A 57 -4.24 2.30 1.86
C LEU A 57 -4.47 3.64 2.58
N PHE A 58 -3.70 4.69 2.27
CA PHE A 58 -4.09 6.05 2.62
C PHE A 58 -5.23 6.51 1.71
N GLU A 59 -6.32 6.97 2.30
CA GLU A 59 -7.57 7.30 1.60
C GLU A 59 -7.37 8.33 0.48
N GLU A 60 -6.59 9.38 0.72
CA GLU A 60 -6.34 10.47 -0.23
C GLU A 60 -5.03 10.30 -1.05
N MET A 61 -4.43 9.10 -1.07
CA MET A 61 -3.17 8.89 -1.79
C MET A 61 -3.30 9.08 -3.30
N GLU A 62 -4.43 8.71 -3.88
CA GLU A 62 -4.67 8.91 -5.31
C GLU A 62 -4.77 10.39 -5.65
N ASP A 63 -5.43 11.19 -4.81
CA ASP A 63 -5.57 12.64 -4.99
C ASP A 63 -4.20 13.33 -4.91
N VAL A 64 -3.34 12.91 -3.97
CA VAL A 64 -1.95 13.39 -3.88
C VAL A 64 -1.17 13.06 -5.14
N VAL A 65 -1.25 11.82 -5.62
CA VAL A 65 -0.56 11.39 -6.85
C VAL A 65 -1.02 12.21 -8.04
N GLU A 66 -2.34 12.35 -8.25
CA GLU A 66 -2.88 13.14 -9.35
C GLU A 66 -2.46 14.60 -9.27
N ARG A 67 -2.57 15.22 -8.09
CA ARG A 67 -2.22 16.63 -7.94
C ARG A 67 -0.74 16.90 -8.19
N LEU A 68 0.14 16.00 -7.77
CA LEU A 68 1.59 16.12 -8.04
C LEU A 68 1.94 15.87 -9.52
N LEU A 69 1.27 14.92 -10.17
CA LEU A 69 1.44 14.69 -11.61
C LEU A 69 0.92 15.87 -12.44
N GLN A 70 -0.21 16.46 -12.05
CA GLN A 70 -0.72 17.68 -12.68
C GLN A 70 0.28 18.83 -12.54
N ALA A 71 0.83 19.07 -11.34
CA ALA A 71 1.83 20.11 -11.13
C ALA A 71 3.05 19.91 -12.04
N ALA A 72 3.48 18.65 -12.24
CA ALA A 72 4.59 18.34 -13.15
C ALA A 72 4.24 18.56 -14.62
N GLU A 73 3.04 18.21 -15.06
CA GLU A 73 2.56 18.41 -16.43
C GLU A 73 2.42 19.91 -16.77
N GLU A 74 1.91 20.69 -15.83
CA GLU A 74 1.68 22.14 -16.00
C GLU A 74 2.95 22.96 -15.72
N GLY A 75 4.01 22.37 -15.17
CA GLY A 75 5.25 23.06 -14.80
C GLY A 75 5.04 24.09 -13.69
N GLU A 76 4.22 23.73 -12.69
CA GLU A 76 3.83 24.60 -11.61
C GLU A 76 5.01 24.98 -10.69
N LYS A 77 4.86 26.12 -10.00
CA LYS A 77 5.79 26.52 -8.96
C LYS A 77 5.38 25.87 -7.64
N VAL A 78 6.24 24.98 -7.14
CA VAL A 78 5.99 24.15 -5.95
C VAL A 78 6.96 24.54 -4.83
N LEU A 79 6.44 24.65 -3.59
CA LEU A 79 7.23 24.80 -2.37
C LEU A 79 7.11 23.53 -1.53
N VAL A 80 8.22 22.90 -1.18
CA VAL A 80 8.30 21.89 -0.13
C VAL A 80 8.66 22.57 1.19
N PHE A 81 7.79 22.48 2.17
CA PHE A 81 7.99 23.04 3.50
C PHE A 81 8.05 21.91 4.52
N GLY A 82 9.17 21.78 5.27
CA GLY A 82 9.34 20.78 6.32
C GLY A 82 9.64 21.36 7.68
N ASP A 83 9.65 20.49 8.72
CA ASP A 83 10.11 20.90 10.03
C ASP A 83 11.65 20.92 10.13
N ARG A 84 12.16 21.55 11.21
CA ARG A 84 13.60 21.77 11.46
C ARG A 84 14.34 20.60 12.07
N ASP A 85 13.62 19.60 12.57
CA ASP A 85 14.22 18.41 13.15
C ASP A 85 14.69 17.41 12.08
N VAL A 86 15.19 16.27 12.52
CA VAL A 86 15.79 15.28 11.60
C VAL A 86 14.73 14.62 10.73
N ASP A 87 13.52 14.39 11.26
CA ASP A 87 12.44 13.79 10.47
C ASP A 87 11.94 14.78 9.41
N GLY A 88 11.71 16.05 9.77
CA GLY A 88 11.33 17.08 8.82
C GLY A 88 12.38 17.35 7.74
N ILE A 89 13.68 17.38 8.11
CA ILE A 89 14.77 17.57 7.14
C ILE A 89 14.86 16.38 6.18
N THR A 90 14.77 15.13 6.68
CA THR A 90 14.84 13.95 5.83
C THR A 90 13.60 13.83 4.93
N SER A 91 12.42 14.15 5.45
CA SER A 91 11.16 14.22 4.68
C SER A 91 11.25 15.25 3.55
N THR A 92 11.77 16.47 3.88
CA THR A 92 11.99 17.53 2.87
C THR A 92 12.94 17.06 1.77
N ALA A 93 14.05 16.42 2.13
CA ALA A 93 15.01 15.92 1.15
C ALA A 93 14.40 14.87 0.23
N VAL A 94 13.67 13.90 0.79
CA VAL A 94 12.97 12.86 0.01
C VAL A 94 11.93 13.47 -0.94
N MET A 95 11.13 14.43 -0.46
CA MET A 95 10.09 15.06 -1.30
C MET A 95 10.69 15.92 -2.40
N VAL A 96 11.69 16.73 -2.10
CA VAL A 96 12.40 17.55 -3.11
C VAL A 96 13.01 16.68 -4.21
N GLU A 97 13.67 15.58 -3.83
CA GLU A 97 14.23 14.63 -4.79
C GLU A 97 13.13 13.98 -5.64
N THR A 98 12.03 13.59 -5.01
CA THR A 98 10.87 13.00 -5.69
C THR A 98 10.27 13.95 -6.73
N LEU A 99 10.08 15.22 -6.39
CA LEU A 99 9.55 16.21 -7.32
C LEU A 99 10.51 16.52 -8.47
N ARG A 100 11.81 16.52 -8.20
CA ARG A 100 12.84 16.66 -9.25
C ARG A 100 12.83 15.50 -10.23
N GLU A 101 12.59 14.28 -9.77
CA GLU A 101 12.42 13.11 -10.64
C GLU A 101 11.19 13.21 -11.54
N LEU A 102 10.13 13.93 -11.08
CA LEU A 102 8.97 14.28 -11.91
C LEU A 102 9.22 15.43 -12.88
N GLY A 103 10.42 16.05 -12.86
CA GLY A 103 10.79 17.16 -13.74
C GLY A 103 10.47 18.55 -13.20
N LEU A 104 10.03 18.66 -11.93
CA LEU A 104 9.83 19.93 -11.25
C LEU A 104 11.16 20.47 -10.67
N ASP A 105 11.22 21.79 -10.44
CA ASP A 105 12.30 22.44 -9.66
C ASP A 105 11.71 23.10 -8.42
N PRO A 106 11.39 22.33 -7.35
CA PRO A 106 10.70 22.86 -6.20
C PRO A 106 11.60 23.78 -5.38
N GLU A 107 11.04 24.91 -4.93
CA GLU A 107 11.60 25.63 -3.79
C GLU A 107 11.47 24.75 -2.54
N TRP A 108 12.37 24.90 -1.58
CA TRP A 108 12.26 24.21 -0.30
C TRP A 108 12.63 25.11 0.86
N ARG A 109 11.96 24.92 1.99
CA ARG A 109 12.19 25.68 3.20
C ARG A 109 12.00 24.81 4.44
N VAL A 110 12.86 25.01 5.41
CA VAL A 110 12.75 24.52 6.79
C VAL A 110 12.91 25.69 7.75
N PRO A 111 12.19 25.73 8.89
CA PRO A 111 12.33 26.79 9.88
C PRO A 111 13.76 26.86 10.40
N MET A 112 14.29 28.09 10.58
CA MET A 112 15.63 28.30 11.10
C MET A 112 15.62 29.30 12.26
N GLY A 113 16.49 29.09 13.25
CA GLY A 113 16.67 30.01 14.37
C GLY A 113 15.38 30.17 15.19
N ASP A 114 14.83 31.38 15.21
CA ASP A 114 13.64 31.78 15.98
C ASP A 114 12.32 31.65 15.17
N ASP A 115 12.35 31.06 13.95
CA ASP A 115 11.14 30.80 13.16
C ASP A 115 10.16 29.94 13.97
N SER A 116 8.84 30.18 13.81
CA SER A 116 7.81 29.36 14.43
C SER A 116 7.77 27.95 13.83
N TYR A 117 7.17 27.01 14.56
CA TYR A 117 6.86 25.69 14.05
C TYR A 117 5.72 25.77 13.01
N GLY A 118 5.83 24.99 11.94
CA GLY A 118 4.79 24.85 10.91
C GLY A 118 4.74 26.03 9.93
N LEU A 119 3.74 25.97 9.07
CA LEU A 119 3.48 27.03 8.08
C LEU A 119 3.13 28.35 8.75
N SER A 120 3.43 29.47 8.09
CA SER A 120 2.96 30.80 8.51
C SER A 120 2.20 31.49 7.39
N VAL A 121 1.27 32.36 7.75
CA VAL A 121 0.47 33.16 6.80
C VAL A 121 1.40 33.97 5.90
N GLU A 122 2.44 34.61 6.48
CA GLU A 122 3.41 35.42 5.75
C GLU A 122 4.17 34.62 4.69
N LEU A 123 4.54 33.35 5.00
CA LEU A 123 5.18 32.46 4.04
C LEU A 123 4.26 32.20 2.85
N ILE A 124 3.00 31.87 3.12
CA ILE A 124 2.01 31.54 2.10
C ILE A 124 1.71 32.78 1.21
N GLU A 125 1.53 33.94 1.83
CA GLU A 125 1.31 35.20 1.10
C GLU A 125 2.52 35.58 0.23
N ASP A 126 3.76 35.42 0.74
CA ASP A 126 4.96 35.67 -0.05
C ASP A 126 5.04 34.69 -1.23
N PHE A 127 4.78 33.40 -1.00
CA PHE A 127 4.81 32.36 -2.04
C PHE A 127 3.73 32.61 -3.11
N ALA A 128 2.50 32.91 -2.72
CA ALA A 128 1.41 33.28 -3.64
C ALA A 128 1.76 34.50 -4.47
N SER A 129 2.37 35.56 -3.85
CA SER A 129 2.76 36.78 -4.54
C SER A 129 3.79 36.59 -5.65
N ARG A 130 4.49 35.46 -5.62
CA ARG A 130 5.51 35.03 -6.61
C ARG A 130 4.98 33.98 -7.58
N ASP A 131 3.66 33.90 -7.77
CA ASP A 131 2.98 32.90 -8.62
C ASP A 131 3.19 31.44 -8.17
N GLY A 132 3.34 31.22 -6.87
CA GLY A 132 3.36 29.87 -6.28
C GLY A 132 1.95 29.31 -6.23
N THR A 133 1.77 28.03 -6.58
CA THR A 133 0.45 27.39 -6.73
C THR A 133 0.27 26.16 -5.86
N LEU A 134 1.35 25.52 -5.43
CA LEU A 134 1.29 24.28 -4.62
C LEU A 134 2.32 24.29 -3.50
N ILE A 135 1.87 24.07 -2.27
CA ILE A 135 2.71 23.80 -1.11
C ILE A 135 2.59 22.33 -0.74
N VAL A 136 3.72 21.64 -0.56
CA VAL A 136 3.80 20.30 0.01
C VAL A 136 4.41 20.43 1.40
N ALA A 137 3.57 20.37 2.43
CA ALA A 137 3.99 20.41 3.83
C ALA A 137 4.35 18.99 4.28
N VAL A 138 5.59 18.78 4.73
CA VAL A 138 6.08 17.50 5.22
C VAL A 138 6.49 17.60 6.69
N ASP A 139 6.09 16.62 7.52
CA ASP A 139 6.33 16.61 8.96
C ASP A 139 5.70 17.80 9.72
N CYS A 140 4.71 18.40 9.12
CA CYS A 140 3.89 19.48 9.68
C CYS A 140 2.64 19.67 8.81
N GLY A 141 1.76 20.56 9.21
CA GLY A 141 0.59 20.93 8.42
C GLY A 141 -0.73 20.43 9.00
N THR A 142 -0.78 19.27 9.64
CA THR A 142 -2.03 18.70 10.18
C THR A 142 -2.76 19.67 11.13
N THR A 143 -2.07 20.59 11.77
CA THR A 143 -2.63 21.57 12.71
C THR A 143 -2.68 23.00 12.16
N ASN A 144 -2.24 23.24 10.93
CA ASN A 144 -2.16 24.57 10.31
C ASN A 144 -3.46 24.99 9.61
N VAL A 145 -4.59 24.99 10.35
CA VAL A 145 -5.92 25.28 9.78
C VAL A 145 -6.00 26.71 9.20
N ALA A 146 -5.58 27.72 9.97
CA ALA A 146 -5.70 29.11 9.53
C ALA A 146 -4.77 29.44 8.35
N GLU A 147 -3.55 28.92 8.37
CA GLU A 147 -2.55 29.14 7.33
C GLU A 147 -2.99 28.49 6.01
N ILE A 148 -3.44 27.24 6.05
CA ILE A 148 -3.88 26.52 4.84
C ILE A 148 -5.18 27.14 4.30
N THR A 149 -6.11 27.55 5.17
CA THR A 149 -7.30 28.33 4.74
C THR A 149 -6.88 29.60 3.99
N ARG A 150 -5.84 30.30 4.49
CA ARG A 150 -5.33 31.46 3.79
C ARG A 150 -4.72 31.14 2.43
N GLY A 151 -4.06 30.00 2.32
CA GLY A 151 -3.55 29.47 1.04
C GLY A 151 -4.67 29.24 0.04
N GLU A 152 -5.72 28.55 0.44
CA GLU A 152 -6.91 28.31 -0.38
C GLU A 152 -7.54 29.62 -0.89
N GLU A 153 -7.70 30.64 -0.02
CA GLU A 153 -8.19 31.97 -0.41
C GLU A 153 -7.31 32.64 -1.47
N LEU A 154 -6.02 32.36 -1.50
CA LEU A 154 -5.06 32.92 -2.45
C LEU A 154 -4.87 32.04 -3.70
N GLY A 155 -5.56 30.92 -3.80
CA GLY A 155 -5.43 29.96 -4.89
C GLY A 155 -4.15 29.14 -4.84
N VAL A 156 -3.61 28.91 -3.64
CA VAL A 156 -2.46 28.01 -3.37
C VAL A 156 -2.99 26.74 -2.77
N ASP A 157 -2.86 25.64 -3.50
CA ASP A 157 -3.17 24.30 -3.01
C ASP A 157 -2.15 23.86 -1.97
N THR A 158 -2.60 23.04 -1.01
CA THR A 158 -1.70 22.47 -0.01
C THR A 158 -1.91 20.95 0.11
N ILE A 159 -0.83 20.20 0.00
CA ILE A 159 -0.77 18.79 0.33
C ILE A 159 -0.04 18.66 1.67
N VAL A 160 -0.65 17.95 2.63
CA VAL A 160 -0.08 17.67 3.94
C VAL A 160 0.38 16.22 4.01
N ILE A 161 1.66 15.99 4.32
CA ILE A 161 2.27 14.66 4.50
C ILE A 161 2.88 14.64 5.90
N ASP A 162 2.12 14.15 6.86
CA ASP A 162 2.41 14.32 8.28
C ASP A 162 2.14 13.04 9.07
N HIS A 163 2.52 13.01 10.32
CA HIS A 163 2.25 11.91 11.25
C HIS A 163 1.84 12.38 12.65
N HIS A 164 1.76 13.69 12.86
CA HIS A 164 1.33 14.27 14.12
C HIS A 164 -0.14 13.97 14.42
N ASN A 165 -0.51 14.01 15.71
CA ASN A 165 -1.89 13.77 16.10
C ASN A 165 -2.79 14.90 15.55
N PRO A 166 -3.89 14.55 14.86
CA PRO A 166 -4.82 15.53 14.36
C PRO A 166 -5.56 16.22 15.51
N GLN A 167 -6.01 17.43 15.26
CA GLN A 167 -6.96 18.18 16.11
C GLN A 167 -8.41 17.80 15.74
N GLU A 168 -9.38 18.37 16.47
CA GLU A 168 -10.81 18.18 16.15
C GLU A 168 -11.16 18.69 14.75
N GLU A 169 -10.48 19.74 14.31
CA GLU A 169 -10.65 20.35 12.97
C GLU A 169 -9.39 20.10 12.16
N LEU A 170 -9.57 19.54 10.97
CA LEU A 170 -8.50 19.38 9.98
C LEU A 170 -8.39 20.61 9.08
N PRO A 171 -7.18 20.95 8.60
CA PRO A 171 -7.02 22.03 7.65
C PRO A 171 -7.71 21.71 6.31
N PRO A 172 -8.20 22.72 5.57
CA PRO A 172 -8.80 22.55 4.25
C PRO A 172 -7.70 22.35 3.18
N ALA A 173 -6.85 21.35 3.42
CA ALA A 173 -5.81 20.96 2.46
C ALA A 173 -6.45 20.22 1.27
N THR A 174 -5.77 20.29 0.11
CA THR A 174 -6.18 19.54 -1.08
C THR A 174 -6.16 18.03 -0.81
N ALA A 175 -5.18 17.57 -0.02
CA ALA A 175 -5.13 16.20 0.49
C ALA A 175 -4.24 16.12 1.74
N ILE A 176 -4.56 15.16 2.64
CA ILE A 176 -3.82 14.89 3.88
C ILE A 176 -3.42 13.42 3.94
N ILE A 177 -2.13 13.16 3.87
CA ILE A 177 -1.56 11.83 4.09
C ILE A 177 -1.00 11.78 5.51
N ASN A 178 -1.78 11.23 6.41
CA ASN A 178 -1.41 11.05 7.80
C ASN A 178 -1.97 9.72 8.32
N PRO A 179 -1.14 8.80 8.86
CA PRO A 179 -1.61 7.47 9.31
C PRO A 179 -2.57 7.52 10.50
N LYS A 180 -2.75 8.68 11.12
CA LYS A 180 -3.63 8.88 12.29
C LYS A 180 -4.93 9.65 11.92
N VAL A 181 -5.14 9.95 10.64
CA VAL A 181 -6.34 10.62 10.11
C VAL A 181 -7.21 9.60 9.38
N GLY A 182 -8.54 9.73 9.50
CA GLY A 182 -9.54 8.89 8.83
C GLY A 182 -10.05 7.72 9.68
N ASP A 183 -11.27 7.27 9.34
CA ASP A 183 -11.95 6.14 9.98
C ASP A 183 -11.44 4.81 9.39
N GLY A 184 -10.48 4.20 10.00
CA GLY A 184 -9.90 2.94 9.54
C GLY A 184 -8.58 3.08 8.83
N GLY A 185 -8.03 4.23 8.82
CA GLY A 185 -6.76 4.72 8.35
C GLY A 185 -5.67 3.71 7.92
N TYR A 186 -4.51 4.20 7.67
CA TYR A 186 -3.35 3.37 7.33
C TYR A 186 -3.04 2.36 8.47
N PRO A 187 -2.81 1.06 8.20
CA PRO A 187 -2.76 0.02 9.24
C PRO A 187 -1.64 0.18 10.27
N PHE A 188 -0.62 0.98 9.99
CA PHE A 188 0.51 1.22 10.88
C PHE A 188 0.65 2.71 11.21
N HIS A 189 0.20 3.11 12.40
CA HIS A 189 0.19 4.50 12.86
C HIS A 189 1.56 5.01 13.34
N GLY A 190 2.56 4.15 13.46
CA GLY A 190 3.90 4.47 13.95
C GLY A 190 4.90 4.87 12.86
N LEU A 191 4.45 5.31 11.68
CA LEU A 191 5.35 5.89 10.68
C LEU A 191 5.78 7.29 11.13
N CYS A 192 7.06 7.59 11.00
CA CYS A 192 7.57 8.96 11.02
C CYS A 192 7.23 9.67 9.70
N ALA A 193 7.32 10.98 9.62
CA ALA A 193 6.97 11.75 8.42
C ALA A 193 7.81 11.34 7.20
N CYS A 194 9.10 11.04 7.37
CA CYS A 194 9.93 10.52 6.30
C CYS A 194 9.43 9.17 5.78
N GLY A 195 8.93 8.32 6.67
CA GLY A 195 8.25 7.07 6.32
C GLY A 195 6.99 7.32 5.49
N VAL A 196 6.15 8.27 5.88
CA VAL A 196 4.94 8.66 5.13
C VAL A 196 5.31 9.25 3.76
N THR A 197 6.30 10.14 3.71
CA THR A 197 6.81 10.74 2.46
C THR A 197 7.33 9.65 1.50
N SER A 198 8.00 8.62 2.02
CA SER A 198 8.46 7.48 1.21
C SER A 198 7.31 6.67 0.60
N LYS A 199 6.13 6.66 1.24
CA LYS A 199 4.92 6.04 0.68
C LYS A 199 4.37 6.84 -0.50
N VAL A 200 4.36 8.17 -0.41
CA VAL A 200 3.99 9.05 -1.53
C VAL A 200 4.93 8.82 -2.71
N ARG A 201 6.25 8.79 -2.48
CA ARG A 201 7.25 8.47 -3.52
C ARG A 201 6.98 7.10 -4.17
N THR A 202 6.63 6.10 -3.38
CA THR A 202 6.31 4.75 -3.89
C THR A 202 5.02 4.75 -4.71
N ALA A 203 3.99 5.49 -4.29
CA ALA A 203 2.74 5.64 -5.02
C ALA A 203 2.95 6.33 -6.38
N LEU A 204 3.77 7.40 -6.43
CA LEU A 204 4.15 8.06 -7.67
C LEU A 204 4.89 7.11 -8.62
N ALA A 205 5.81 6.30 -8.11
CA ALA A 205 6.48 5.29 -8.93
C ALA A 205 5.51 4.22 -9.46
N PHE A 206 4.50 3.83 -8.68
CA PHE A 206 3.43 2.95 -9.14
C PHE A 206 2.57 3.62 -10.22
N ALA A 207 2.27 4.90 -10.08
CA ALA A 207 1.48 5.67 -11.04
C ALA A 207 2.14 5.80 -12.43
N THR A 208 3.45 5.54 -12.55
CA THR A 208 4.11 5.44 -13.86
C THR A 208 3.78 4.16 -14.61
N THR A 209 3.05 3.23 -14.01
CA THR A 209 2.67 1.94 -14.62
C THR A 209 1.30 2.02 -15.27
N ASP A 210 1.03 1.05 -16.15
CA ASP A 210 -0.28 0.84 -16.77
C ASP A 210 -1.33 0.25 -15.81
N LEU A 211 -1.01 0.11 -14.52
CA LEU A 211 -1.86 -0.47 -13.49
C LEU A 211 -2.47 0.57 -12.54
N PHE A 212 -2.04 1.83 -12.61
CA PHE A 212 -2.59 2.87 -11.77
C PHE A 212 -4.08 3.08 -12.07
N ARG A 213 -4.92 2.91 -11.05
CA ARG A 213 -6.39 2.93 -11.14
C ARG A 213 -7.00 1.87 -12.07
N GLU A 214 -6.20 0.91 -12.55
CA GLU A 214 -6.76 -0.22 -13.29
C GLU A 214 -7.32 -1.24 -12.30
N GLN A 215 -8.60 -1.57 -12.45
CA GLN A 215 -9.23 -2.65 -11.71
C GLN A 215 -9.06 -3.96 -12.47
N VAL A 216 -8.54 -4.98 -11.80
CA VAL A 216 -8.43 -6.35 -12.32
C VAL A 216 -9.20 -7.32 -11.43
N CYS A 217 -9.77 -8.37 -12.03
CA CYS A 217 -10.45 -9.42 -11.31
C CYS A 217 -9.68 -10.72 -11.41
N LEU A 218 -9.16 -11.20 -10.28
CA LEU A 218 -8.55 -12.52 -10.16
C LEU A 218 -9.64 -13.55 -9.95
N LEU A 219 -9.72 -14.54 -10.83
CA LEU A 219 -10.76 -15.57 -10.83
C LEU A 219 -10.11 -16.94 -10.67
N ASN A 220 -10.65 -17.77 -9.79
CA ASN A 220 -10.27 -19.17 -9.64
C ASN A 220 -11.48 -20.07 -9.43
N LEU A 221 -11.62 -21.07 -10.29
CA LEU A 221 -12.61 -22.13 -10.16
C LEU A 221 -11.89 -23.40 -9.69
N ARG A 222 -12.50 -24.10 -8.75
CA ARG A 222 -11.96 -25.37 -8.24
C ARG A 222 -13.08 -26.38 -7.99
N PRO A 223 -12.80 -27.69 -8.15
CA PRO A 223 -13.79 -28.71 -7.82
C PRO A 223 -14.11 -28.69 -6.32
N GLY A 224 -15.41 -28.76 -5.99
CA GLY A 224 -15.95 -29.00 -4.66
C GLY A 224 -16.59 -30.37 -4.57
N ASN A 225 -17.34 -30.63 -3.47
CA ASN A 225 -18.11 -31.87 -3.32
C ASN A 225 -19.45 -31.71 -4.05
N GLU A 226 -19.59 -32.33 -5.22
CA GLU A 226 -20.73 -32.21 -6.14
C GLU A 226 -20.99 -30.75 -6.63
N THR A 227 -20.02 -29.87 -6.47
CA THR A 227 -20.10 -28.46 -6.84
C THR A 227 -18.82 -28.00 -7.51
N VAL A 228 -18.85 -26.84 -8.13
CA VAL A 228 -17.65 -26.04 -8.46
C VAL A 228 -17.65 -24.80 -7.59
N ILE A 229 -16.57 -24.57 -6.88
CA ILE A 229 -16.39 -23.37 -6.10
C ILE A 229 -15.76 -22.31 -7.00
N VAL A 230 -16.38 -21.15 -7.05
CA VAL A 230 -15.91 -19.99 -7.81
C VAL A 230 -15.51 -18.91 -6.80
N ASP A 231 -14.23 -18.62 -6.76
CA ASP A 231 -13.67 -17.58 -5.94
C ASP A 231 -13.16 -16.45 -6.84
N ALA A 232 -13.53 -15.20 -6.56
CA ALA A 232 -12.99 -14.06 -7.29
C ALA A 232 -12.67 -12.89 -6.36
N ILE A 233 -11.59 -12.16 -6.70
CA ILE A 233 -11.08 -10.99 -5.97
C ILE A 233 -10.87 -9.85 -6.97
N LYS A 234 -11.43 -8.68 -6.69
CA LYS A 234 -11.11 -7.46 -7.42
C LYS A 234 -9.97 -6.73 -6.73
N LEU A 235 -8.96 -6.39 -7.51
CA LEU A 235 -7.84 -5.57 -7.07
C LEU A 235 -7.81 -4.26 -7.83
N GLU A 236 -7.62 -3.16 -7.10
CA GLU A 236 -7.31 -1.84 -7.64
C GLU A 236 -6.07 -1.30 -6.93
N ASN A 237 -5.10 -0.78 -7.67
CA ASN A 237 -3.79 -0.41 -7.13
C ASN A 237 -3.16 -1.52 -6.24
N LEU A 238 -3.39 -2.81 -6.58
CA LEU A 238 -2.99 -4.00 -5.83
C LEU A 238 -3.67 -4.18 -4.46
N ILE A 239 -4.67 -3.37 -4.13
CA ILE A 239 -5.51 -3.51 -2.93
C ILE A 239 -6.75 -4.32 -3.29
N GLU A 240 -7.17 -5.22 -2.40
CA GLU A 240 -8.44 -5.91 -2.52
C GLU A 240 -9.58 -4.94 -2.20
N VAL A 241 -10.42 -4.69 -3.21
CA VAL A 241 -11.57 -3.79 -3.08
C VAL A 241 -12.90 -4.53 -2.98
N ASP A 242 -12.96 -5.77 -3.49
CA ASP A 242 -14.17 -6.59 -3.40
C ASP A 242 -13.84 -8.08 -3.57
N ARG A 243 -14.70 -8.95 -3.04
CA ARG A 243 -14.51 -10.41 -3.05
C ARG A 243 -15.85 -11.14 -3.12
N ILE A 244 -15.88 -12.23 -3.90
CA ILE A 244 -16.99 -13.17 -3.93
C ILE A 244 -16.49 -14.61 -3.86
N SER A 245 -17.26 -15.46 -3.20
CA SER A 245 -17.08 -16.92 -3.17
C SER A 245 -18.44 -17.59 -3.26
N GLU A 246 -18.65 -18.45 -4.27
CA GLU A 246 -19.90 -19.18 -4.49
C GLU A 246 -19.62 -20.65 -4.81
N ALA A 247 -20.47 -21.54 -4.28
CA ALA A 247 -20.46 -22.95 -4.61
C ALA A 247 -21.64 -23.24 -5.56
N LEU A 248 -21.34 -23.61 -6.79
CA LEU A 248 -22.31 -23.76 -7.86
C LEU A 248 -22.44 -25.25 -8.24
N VAL A 249 -23.69 -25.70 -8.45
CA VAL A 249 -23.95 -27.08 -8.90
C VAL A 249 -23.80 -27.12 -10.43
N PRO A 250 -23.05 -28.07 -10.99
CA PRO A 250 -22.91 -28.26 -12.43
C PRO A 250 -24.27 -28.35 -13.13
N ASP A 251 -24.36 -27.77 -14.32
CA ASP A 251 -25.56 -27.74 -15.18
C ASP A 251 -26.82 -27.04 -14.59
N LEU A 252 -26.72 -26.53 -13.34
CA LEU A 252 -27.79 -25.77 -12.69
C LEU A 252 -27.43 -24.29 -12.48
N GLY A 253 -26.23 -23.89 -12.87
CA GLY A 253 -25.76 -22.51 -12.74
C GLY A 253 -26.46 -21.59 -13.74
N ASP A 254 -27.21 -20.62 -13.24
CA ASP A 254 -27.78 -19.53 -14.04
C ASP A 254 -26.91 -18.27 -13.81
N LEU A 255 -26.03 -18.02 -14.79
CA LEU A 255 -25.12 -16.89 -14.69
C LEU A 255 -25.87 -15.55 -14.71
N GLU A 256 -26.93 -15.43 -15.53
CA GLU A 256 -27.65 -14.17 -15.73
C GLU A 256 -28.36 -13.67 -14.46
N HIS A 257 -28.68 -14.59 -13.54
CA HIS A 257 -29.35 -14.26 -12.27
C HIS A 257 -28.45 -14.47 -11.04
N SER A 258 -27.16 -14.70 -11.25
CA SER A 258 -26.19 -14.88 -10.15
C SER A 258 -25.50 -13.57 -9.80
N ARG A 259 -25.15 -13.39 -8.52
CA ARG A 259 -24.29 -12.28 -8.07
C ARG A 259 -22.94 -12.30 -8.76
N LEU A 260 -22.50 -13.47 -9.23
CA LEU A 260 -21.25 -13.65 -9.95
C LEU A 260 -21.26 -12.92 -11.30
N ALA A 261 -22.41 -12.90 -12.02
CA ALA A 261 -22.51 -12.17 -13.29
C ALA A 261 -22.24 -10.68 -13.10
N ASP A 262 -22.90 -10.07 -12.13
CA ASP A 262 -22.71 -8.65 -11.80
C ASP A 262 -21.27 -8.38 -11.36
N PHE A 263 -20.68 -9.32 -10.59
CA PHE A 263 -19.30 -9.19 -10.12
C PHE A 263 -18.27 -9.25 -11.26
N LEU A 264 -18.47 -10.12 -12.24
CA LEU A 264 -17.53 -10.34 -13.36
C LEU A 264 -17.76 -9.41 -14.55
N LEU A 265 -18.94 -8.79 -14.65
CA LEU A 265 -19.31 -7.97 -15.80
C LEU A 265 -18.34 -6.80 -16.01
N GLY A 266 -17.81 -6.69 -17.22
CA GLY A 266 -16.88 -5.61 -17.60
C GLY A 266 -15.48 -5.72 -17.01
N GLN A 267 -15.18 -6.80 -16.29
CA GLN A 267 -13.89 -6.99 -15.65
C GLN A 267 -12.86 -7.66 -16.56
N LYS A 268 -11.59 -7.28 -16.41
CA LYS A 268 -10.45 -8.01 -16.96
C LYS A 268 -10.16 -9.21 -16.06
N LEU A 269 -10.57 -10.40 -16.53
CA LEU A 269 -10.49 -11.64 -15.74
C LEU A 269 -9.12 -12.28 -15.88
N LEU A 270 -8.34 -12.26 -14.83
CA LEU A 270 -7.03 -12.87 -14.74
C LEU A 270 -7.12 -14.21 -14.01
N VAL A 271 -6.59 -15.24 -14.60
CA VAL A 271 -6.61 -16.62 -14.07
C VAL A 271 -5.23 -17.25 -14.10
N TYR A 272 -5.09 -18.37 -13.40
CA TYR A 272 -3.95 -19.28 -13.56
C TYR A 272 -4.43 -20.58 -14.20
N ASP A 273 -3.81 -21.01 -15.32
CA ASP A 273 -4.27 -22.14 -16.16
C ASP A 273 -5.63 -21.87 -16.83
N ALA A 274 -5.69 -20.89 -17.72
CA ALA A 274 -6.92 -20.53 -18.43
C ALA A 274 -7.63 -21.73 -19.08
N PRO A 275 -6.95 -22.70 -19.74
CA PRO A 275 -7.63 -23.88 -20.28
C PRO A 275 -8.35 -24.73 -19.23
N GLY A 276 -7.78 -24.85 -18.03
CA GLY A 276 -8.39 -25.55 -16.89
C GLY A 276 -9.60 -24.81 -16.34
N GLN A 277 -9.45 -23.49 -16.16
CA GLN A 277 -10.50 -22.60 -15.67
C GLN A 277 -11.69 -22.54 -16.62
N GLU A 278 -11.45 -22.45 -17.92
CA GLU A 278 -12.51 -22.45 -18.95
C GLU A 278 -13.31 -23.77 -18.96
N ARG A 279 -12.65 -24.91 -18.80
CA ARG A 279 -13.33 -26.21 -18.68
C ARG A 279 -14.26 -26.25 -17.47
N LEU A 280 -13.79 -25.80 -16.30
CA LEU A 280 -14.61 -25.75 -15.08
C LEU A 280 -15.78 -24.78 -15.24
N PHE A 281 -15.55 -23.61 -15.83
CA PHE A 281 -16.58 -22.63 -16.11
C PHE A 281 -17.71 -23.21 -17.00
N ARG A 282 -17.33 -23.87 -18.09
CA ARG A 282 -18.28 -24.55 -18.99
C ARG A 282 -19.05 -25.69 -18.33
N THR A 283 -18.46 -26.37 -17.34
CA THR A 283 -19.15 -27.41 -16.57
C THR A 283 -20.30 -26.81 -15.74
N VAL A 284 -20.16 -25.58 -15.26
CA VAL A 284 -21.19 -24.91 -14.44
C VAL A 284 -22.26 -24.24 -15.30
N PHE A 285 -21.83 -23.43 -16.28
CA PHE A 285 -22.70 -22.51 -17.03
C PHE A 285 -23.02 -22.99 -18.44
N GLY A 286 -22.48 -24.14 -18.84
CA GLY A 286 -22.67 -24.71 -20.17
C GLY A 286 -21.83 -24.06 -21.27
N SER A 287 -21.87 -24.63 -22.46
CA SER A 287 -21.01 -24.21 -23.59
C SER A 287 -21.46 -22.96 -24.33
N LYS A 288 -22.63 -22.41 -23.99
CA LYS A 288 -23.21 -21.22 -24.64
C LYS A 288 -22.71 -19.91 -24.04
N VAL A 289 -22.14 -19.95 -22.83
CA VAL A 289 -21.58 -18.77 -22.16
C VAL A 289 -20.14 -18.60 -22.61
N GLU A 290 -19.85 -17.46 -23.22
CA GLU A 290 -18.48 -17.06 -23.59
C GLU A 290 -17.84 -16.28 -22.44
N ILE A 291 -16.61 -16.63 -22.11
CA ILE A 291 -15.79 -15.95 -21.11
C ILE A 291 -14.40 -15.69 -21.69
N HIS A 292 -13.89 -14.48 -21.50
CA HIS A 292 -12.54 -14.11 -21.90
C HIS A 292 -11.62 -14.14 -20.67
N LEU A 293 -10.71 -15.10 -20.65
CA LEU A 293 -9.76 -15.30 -19.55
C LEU A 293 -8.33 -14.96 -20.01
N PHE A 294 -7.64 -14.16 -19.22
CA PHE A 294 -6.22 -13.87 -19.41
C PHE A 294 -5.39 -14.80 -18.50
N ASP A 295 -4.59 -15.66 -19.12
CA ASP A 295 -3.75 -16.61 -18.39
C ASP A 295 -2.47 -15.93 -17.89
N LEU A 296 -2.32 -15.87 -16.58
CA LEU A 296 -1.10 -15.34 -15.94
C LEU A 296 0.01 -16.38 -15.81
N ALA A 297 -0.25 -17.66 -16.06
CA ALA A 297 0.75 -18.71 -15.85
C ALA A 297 2.02 -18.51 -16.67
N PRO A 298 1.97 -18.17 -17.98
CA PRO A 298 3.16 -17.93 -18.79
C PRO A 298 4.04 -16.82 -18.21
N GLU A 299 3.46 -15.66 -17.90
CA GLU A 299 4.16 -14.50 -17.37
C GLU A 299 4.74 -14.77 -15.97
N ILE A 300 3.99 -15.49 -15.13
CA ILE A 300 4.47 -15.90 -13.80
C ILE A 300 5.64 -16.88 -13.94
N TRP A 301 5.62 -17.82 -14.89
CA TRP A 301 6.72 -18.74 -15.11
C TRP A 301 7.97 -18.07 -15.66
N ASP A 302 7.82 -17.04 -16.48
CA ASP A 302 8.95 -16.26 -16.97
C ASP A 302 9.56 -15.40 -15.85
N ALA A 303 8.73 -14.80 -15.01
CA ALA A 303 9.18 -14.03 -13.85
C ALA A 303 9.78 -14.92 -12.74
N PHE A 304 9.20 -16.11 -12.53
CA PHE A 304 9.56 -17.06 -11.47
C PHE A 304 9.70 -18.48 -12.00
N PRO A 305 10.82 -18.83 -12.69
CA PRO A 305 10.99 -20.14 -13.34
C PRO A 305 10.83 -21.34 -12.39
N VAL A 306 11.09 -21.17 -11.09
CA VAL A 306 10.92 -22.20 -10.04
C VAL A 306 9.45 -22.62 -9.85
N LEU A 307 8.51 -21.80 -10.28
CA LEU A 307 7.07 -22.05 -10.19
C LEU A 307 6.51 -22.76 -11.43
N ARG A 308 7.31 -22.97 -12.46
CA ARG A 308 6.86 -23.62 -13.70
C ARG A 308 6.25 -24.99 -13.42
N ASN A 309 5.08 -25.24 -13.99
CA ASN A 309 4.30 -26.47 -13.86
C ASN A 309 3.78 -26.78 -12.43
N LYS A 310 3.83 -25.83 -11.50
CA LYS A 310 3.17 -25.98 -10.20
C LYS A 310 1.73 -25.48 -10.29
N THR A 311 0.82 -26.15 -9.59
CA THR A 311 -0.54 -25.68 -9.40
C THR A 311 -0.61 -24.63 -8.28
N LEU A 312 -1.68 -23.83 -8.23
CA LEU A 312 -1.91 -22.87 -7.13
C LEU A 312 -1.91 -23.58 -5.77
N LEU A 313 -2.50 -24.77 -5.68
CA LEU A 313 -2.50 -25.59 -4.47
C LEU A 313 -1.07 -25.95 -4.01
N GLN A 314 -0.21 -26.40 -4.94
CA GLN A 314 1.18 -26.71 -4.62
C GLN A 314 1.99 -25.48 -4.21
N MET A 315 1.68 -24.31 -4.80
CA MET A 315 2.32 -23.05 -4.42
C MET A 315 1.86 -22.59 -3.05
N ARG A 316 0.55 -22.69 -2.76
CA ARG A 316 -0.02 -22.42 -1.45
C ARG A 316 0.69 -23.22 -0.36
N ASP A 317 0.78 -24.53 -0.54
CA ASP A 317 1.35 -25.45 0.46
C ASP A 317 2.86 -25.24 0.66
N SER A 318 3.56 -24.69 -0.34
CA SER A 318 4.99 -24.34 -0.27
C SER A 318 5.26 -22.87 0.03
N SER A 319 4.23 -22.06 0.22
CA SER A 319 4.37 -20.61 0.46
C SER A 319 5.02 -20.31 1.81
N ARG A 320 5.97 -19.36 1.83
CA ARG A 320 6.50 -18.81 3.09
C ARG A 320 5.42 -18.15 3.92
N LEU A 321 4.37 -17.64 3.28
CA LEU A 321 3.26 -16.95 3.94
C LEU A 321 2.34 -17.90 4.70
N ALA A 322 2.34 -19.19 4.39
CA ALA A 322 1.50 -20.17 5.07
C ALA A 322 1.70 -20.18 6.60
N LYS A 323 2.92 -19.87 7.09
CA LYS A 323 3.21 -19.78 8.53
C LYS A 323 2.62 -18.53 9.21
N TYR A 324 2.27 -17.50 8.41
CA TYR A 324 1.71 -16.23 8.91
C TYR A 324 0.21 -16.11 8.70
N THR A 325 -0.45 -17.14 8.20
CA THR A 325 -1.88 -17.12 7.95
C THR A 325 -2.60 -17.92 9.03
N GLU A 326 -3.68 -17.36 9.56
CA GLU A 326 -4.62 -18.08 10.42
C GLU A 326 -5.64 -18.81 9.54
N GLY A 327 -5.54 -20.13 9.48
CA GLY A 327 -6.35 -20.96 8.61
C GLY A 327 -5.66 -21.32 7.27
N GLU A 328 -6.41 -21.97 6.37
CA GLU A 328 -5.92 -22.30 5.05
C GLU A 328 -6.11 -21.12 4.08
N LEU A 329 -5.03 -20.67 3.45
CA LEU A 329 -5.10 -19.76 2.29
C LEU A 329 -5.91 -20.42 1.19
N SER A 330 -6.82 -19.70 0.57
CA SER A 330 -7.49 -20.18 -0.63
C SER A 330 -6.57 -20.14 -1.85
N GLU A 331 -6.94 -20.84 -2.91
CA GLU A 331 -6.18 -20.77 -4.16
C GLU A 331 -6.23 -19.38 -4.79
N VAL A 332 -7.36 -18.65 -4.67
CA VAL A 332 -7.47 -17.27 -5.18
C VAL A 332 -6.62 -16.29 -4.36
N ASP A 333 -6.45 -16.49 -3.04
CA ASP A 333 -5.51 -15.70 -2.24
C ASP A 333 -4.06 -15.94 -2.69
N THR A 334 -3.74 -17.19 -3.03
CA THR A 334 -2.43 -17.55 -3.58
C THR A 334 -2.22 -16.86 -4.94
N LEU A 335 -3.23 -16.82 -5.79
CA LEU A 335 -3.20 -16.10 -7.07
C LEU A 335 -3.00 -14.60 -6.85
N ALA A 336 -3.69 -14.00 -5.87
CA ALA A 336 -3.52 -12.59 -5.53
C ALA A 336 -2.11 -12.25 -5.05
N GLN A 337 -1.52 -13.12 -4.23
CA GLN A 337 -0.13 -12.97 -3.79
C GLN A 337 0.86 -13.09 -4.96
N LEU A 338 0.66 -14.06 -5.83
CA LEU A 338 1.48 -14.25 -7.04
C LEU A 338 1.37 -13.04 -7.98
N TYR A 339 0.17 -12.52 -8.17
CA TYR A 339 -0.04 -11.34 -9.00
C TYR A 339 0.68 -10.12 -8.43
N ARG A 340 0.56 -9.84 -7.13
CA ARG A 340 1.32 -8.76 -6.47
C ARG A 340 2.83 -8.95 -6.62
N ALA A 341 3.34 -10.16 -6.40
CA ALA A 341 4.77 -10.46 -6.56
C ALA A 341 5.23 -10.30 -8.03
N PHE A 342 4.39 -10.70 -8.99
CA PHE A 342 4.63 -10.53 -10.41
C PHE A 342 4.71 -9.05 -10.80
N VAL A 343 3.76 -8.23 -10.37
CA VAL A 343 3.75 -6.78 -10.61
C VAL A 343 5.00 -6.12 -10.05
N MET A 344 5.38 -6.44 -8.80
CA MET A 344 6.60 -5.92 -8.19
C MET A 344 7.89 -6.38 -8.90
N ARG A 345 7.84 -7.48 -9.63
CA ARG A 345 8.95 -7.97 -10.47
C ARG A 345 8.98 -7.31 -11.83
N ARG A 346 7.80 -7.09 -12.42
CA ARG A 346 7.64 -6.43 -13.74
C ARG A 346 8.00 -4.95 -13.68
N PHE A 347 7.71 -4.28 -12.58
CA PHE A 347 7.92 -2.85 -12.36
C PHE A 347 8.90 -2.61 -11.19
N PRO A 348 10.21 -2.86 -11.38
CA PRO A 348 11.20 -2.75 -10.31
C PRO A 348 11.34 -1.33 -9.75
N GLN A 349 10.98 -0.30 -10.52
CA GLN A 349 11.00 1.10 -10.06
C GLN A 349 10.16 1.33 -8.81
N ILE A 350 9.09 0.55 -8.59
CA ILE A 350 8.24 0.66 -7.38
C ILE A 350 9.05 0.34 -6.12
N LYS A 351 9.83 -0.76 -6.16
CA LYS A 351 10.71 -1.15 -5.04
C LYS A 351 11.90 -0.19 -4.91
N GLU A 352 12.44 0.27 -6.02
CA GLU A 352 13.58 1.17 -6.04
C GLU A 352 13.23 2.54 -5.47
N ALA A 353 12.02 3.05 -5.71
CA ALA A 353 11.54 4.29 -5.14
C ALA A 353 11.63 4.34 -3.61
N TYR A 354 11.36 3.22 -2.92
CA TYR A 354 11.55 3.12 -1.48
C TYR A 354 13.02 2.87 -1.13
N ARG A 355 13.70 1.95 -1.82
CA ARG A 355 15.07 1.54 -1.47
C ARG A 355 16.07 2.66 -1.57
N SER A 356 15.90 3.56 -2.54
CA SER A 356 16.78 4.71 -2.76
C SER A 356 16.78 5.72 -1.61
N VAL A 357 15.74 5.70 -0.77
CA VAL A 357 15.57 6.63 0.38
C VAL A 357 15.48 5.91 1.73
N ALA A 358 15.69 4.60 1.76
CA ALA A 358 15.52 3.79 2.97
C ALA A 358 16.46 4.20 4.13
N ASP A 359 17.62 4.72 3.83
CA ASP A 359 18.57 5.26 4.83
C ASP A 359 18.04 6.56 5.47
N LEU A 360 17.44 7.46 4.68
CA LEU A 360 16.80 8.67 5.20
C LEU A 360 15.58 8.33 6.04
N VAL A 361 14.74 7.36 5.60
CA VAL A 361 13.63 6.86 6.40
C VAL A 361 14.11 6.26 7.73
N ALA A 362 15.21 5.51 7.72
CA ALA A 362 15.77 4.95 8.94
C ALA A 362 16.30 6.05 9.90
N ILE A 363 16.93 7.09 9.37
CA ILE A 363 17.42 8.22 10.16
C ILE A 363 16.25 9.00 10.76
N GLY A 364 15.22 9.37 9.98
CA GLY A 364 14.02 10.03 10.46
C GLY A 364 13.33 9.20 11.56
N THR A 365 13.07 7.91 11.31
CA THR A 365 12.44 7.01 12.29
C THR A 365 13.22 6.92 13.62
N LEU A 366 14.56 6.90 13.58
CA LEU A 366 15.36 6.82 14.80
C LEU A 366 15.39 8.15 15.59
N ALA A 367 15.24 9.25 14.89
CA ALA A 367 15.28 10.58 15.51
C ALA A 367 13.94 11.00 16.13
N ASP A 368 12.84 10.51 15.56
CA ASP A 368 11.46 10.79 16.01
C ASP A 368 11.02 9.94 17.23
N MET A 369 11.88 9.11 17.82
CA MET A 369 11.58 8.25 18.98
C MET A 369 11.65 8.98 20.32
#